data_d8a89bf4426a9287e4fc85409afadbb5
#
_entry.id   d8a89bf4426a9287e4fc85409afadbb5
#
_cell.length_a   1.000
_cell.length_b   1.000
_cell.length_c   1.000
_cell.angle_alpha   90.00
_cell.angle_beta   90.00
_cell.angle_gamma   90.00
#
_symmetry.space_group_name_H-M   'P 1'
#
loop_
_entity.id
_entity.type
_entity.pdbx_description
1 polymer ?
#
loop_
_entity_poly.entity_id
_entity_poly.type
_entity_poly.pdbx_seq_one_letter_code
_entity_poly.pdbx_strand_id
1 'polypeptide(L)'
;MYLLYNADVYTMDGHFTKADSMAFDEGTVVEIGDHKKLTEKYPDAIKINGNGLTALPGFIDPHIHFLLGAFFNGSLDCTPEKVPDISSLKRCLREIAQKLPKERWVVGQGYDPVRYPDKKNPTRYQLDDACPGHPAMIVHYSCHEVIVNSIGLDLLGIDRNTPQLRAGEIEKDRKGIPTGRLIETASGGAISMAILDFITHREKEIFAKVKEVEHLLFSLGITRIGDPAVSTLERAFYEKMYREDILKIPVVAYPASDGNMYDLPCAKAGMKRIKDDDSLPMTGPVKFFLDGADRAALRLNILQGLSAFIKTISNVFSQKSFNPIRIMMRSPTRLGRVNLYIL
;
A
#
# COMPACT_ATOMS: atom_id res chain seq x y z
N MET A 1 24.63 17.15 19.93
CA MET A 1 24.96 15.92 20.67
C MET A 1 23.97 15.72 21.80
N TYR A 2 23.44 14.52 21.95
CA TYR A 2 22.55 14.10 23.02
C TYR A 2 23.14 12.88 23.73
N LEU A 3 22.84 12.73 25.02
CA LEU A 3 23.22 11.56 25.82
C LEU A 3 22.00 11.02 26.56
N LEU A 4 21.48 9.88 26.08
CA LEU A 4 20.51 9.08 26.82
C LEU A 4 21.24 8.31 27.91
N TYR A 5 20.75 8.38 29.15
CA TYR A 5 21.28 7.66 30.30
C TYR A 5 20.16 7.07 31.16
N ASN A 6 20.53 6.20 32.09
CA ASN A 6 19.55 5.49 32.91
C ASN A 6 18.46 4.79 32.06
N ALA A 7 18.90 4.03 31.06
CA ALA A 7 18.07 3.27 30.16
C ALA A 7 18.65 1.85 29.98
N ASP A 8 17.80 0.87 29.72
CA ASP A 8 18.24 -0.44 29.28
C ASP A 8 18.42 -0.43 27.75
N VAL A 9 19.64 -0.12 27.29
CA VAL A 9 19.94 -0.03 25.86
C VAL A 9 20.33 -1.40 25.30
N TYR A 10 19.55 -1.90 24.36
CA TYR A 10 19.83 -3.13 23.63
C TYR A 10 20.29 -2.81 22.22
N THR A 11 21.49 -3.21 21.85
CA THR A 11 22.06 -2.91 20.53
C THR A 11 21.45 -3.75 19.42
N MET A 12 20.84 -4.89 19.77
CA MET A 12 20.33 -5.89 18.82
C MET A 12 21.39 -6.36 17.82
N ASP A 13 22.68 -6.20 18.16
CA ASP A 13 23.80 -6.78 17.42
C ASP A 13 23.84 -8.31 17.59
N GLY A 14 24.74 -8.99 16.88
CA GLY A 14 24.88 -10.45 16.96
C GLY A 14 25.28 -10.99 18.34
N HIS A 15 25.69 -10.09 19.27
CA HIS A 15 26.08 -10.41 20.64
C HIS A 15 25.03 -10.01 21.68
N PHE A 16 23.93 -9.35 21.27
CA PHE A 16 22.90 -8.82 22.17
C PHE A 16 23.49 -7.95 23.28
N THR A 17 24.41 -7.09 22.92
CA THR A 17 25.10 -6.19 23.85
C THR A 17 24.10 -5.28 24.57
N LYS A 18 24.27 -5.14 25.87
CA LYS A 18 23.50 -4.22 26.71
C LYS A 18 24.38 -3.10 27.24
N ALA A 19 23.80 -1.92 27.36
CA ALA A 19 24.41 -0.75 27.97
C ALA A 19 23.37 0.03 28.77
N ASP A 20 23.82 1.03 29.54
CA ASP A 20 22.92 1.90 30.31
C ASP A 20 22.83 3.32 29.73
N SER A 21 23.61 3.58 28.66
CA SER A 21 23.70 4.90 28.03
C SER A 21 24.05 4.83 26.55
N MET A 22 23.63 5.87 25.84
CA MET A 22 23.86 6.04 24.39
C MET A 22 24.04 7.52 24.05
N ALA A 23 25.15 7.84 23.36
CA ALA A 23 25.36 9.16 22.77
C ALA A 23 24.93 9.15 21.30
N PHE A 24 24.22 10.18 20.85
CA PHE A 24 23.78 10.33 19.47
C PHE A 24 23.79 11.79 19.03
N ASP A 25 24.00 12.00 17.74
CA ASP A 25 24.02 13.31 17.13
C ASP A 25 23.54 13.24 15.68
N GLU A 26 22.81 14.26 15.23
CA GLU A 26 22.29 14.36 13.86
C GLU A 26 21.64 13.05 13.34
N GLY A 27 20.85 12.39 14.21
CA GLY A 27 20.15 11.14 13.87
C GLY A 27 21.05 9.89 13.84
N THR A 28 22.34 9.99 14.22
CA THR A 28 23.27 8.86 14.22
C THR A 28 23.70 8.52 15.64
N VAL A 29 23.72 7.22 15.97
CA VAL A 29 24.32 6.73 17.23
C VAL A 29 25.83 6.85 17.12
N VAL A 30 26.43 7.64 18.01
CA VAL A 30 27.86 7.91 18.05
C VAL A 30 28.59 6.88 18.90
N GLU A 31 28.02 6.56 20.08
CA GLU A 31 28.61 5.60 21.00
C GLU A 31 27.57 5.03 21.96
N ILE A 32 27.71 3.78 22.32
CA ILE A 32 26.90 3.08 23.32
C ILE A 32 27.82 2.54 24.41
N GLY A 33 27.45 2.71 25.68
CA GLY A 33 28.31 2.27 26.75
C GLY A 33 27.84 2.63 28.15
N ASP A 34 28.80 2.72 29.05
CA ASP A 34 28.61 3.06 30.45
C ASP A 34 28.35 4.56 30.66
N HIS A 35 27.36 4.90 31.48
CA HIS A 35 26.90 6.26 31.71
C HIS A 35 28.04 7.20 32.19
N LYS A 36 28.88 6.75 33.11
CA LYS A 36 29.96 7.60 33.68
C LYS A 36 30.97 7.94 32.60
N LYS A 37 31.39 6.92 31.82
CA LYS A 37 32.36 7.11 30.72
C LYS A 37 31.83 8.05 29.65
N LEU A 38 30.57 7.87 29.24
CA LEU A 38 29.98 8.73 28.21
C LEU A 38 29.72 10.14 28.71
N THR A 39 29.37 10.32 29.97
CA THR A 39 29.21 11.65 30.58
C THR A 39 30.56 12.41 30.65
N GLU A 40 31.65 11.73 30.99
CA GLU A 40 33.00 12.33 31.03
C GLU A 40 33.47 12.67 29.60
N LYS A 41 33.20 11.82 28.65
CA LYS A 41 33.61 12.01 27.24
C LYS A 41 32.81 13.08 26.51
N TYR A 42 31.53 13.25 26.84
CA TYR A 42 30.61 14.20 26.21
C TYR A 42 29.97 15.13 27.23
N PRO A 43 30.78 16.00 27.92
CA PRO A 43 30.30 16.83 29.03
C PRO A 43 29.21 17.81 28.62
N ASP A 44 29.28 18.35 27.39
CA ASP A 44 28.35 19.33 26.83
C ASP A 44 27.10 18.71 26.15
N ALA A 45 26.94 17.39 26.19
CA ALA A 45 25.79 16.76 25.61
C ALA A 45 24.50 17.08 26.39
N ILE A 46 23.42 17.30 25.67
CA ILE A 46 22.07 17.41 26.23
C ILE A 46 21.69 16.08 26.85
N LYS A 47 21.48 16.04 28.15
CA LYS A 47 21.20 14.80 28.89
C LYS A 47 19.70 14.47 28.87
N ILE A 48 19.36 13.23 28.47
CA ILE A 48 18.02 12.66 28.45
C ILE A 48 17.99 11.49 29.43
N ASN A 49 17.19 11.62 30.50
CA ASN A 49 17.00 10.51 31.45
C ASN A 49 15.99 9.52 30.92
N GLY A 50 16.40 8.29 30.68
CA GLY A 50 15.54 7.20 30.22
C GLY A 50 14.63 6.61 31.30
N ASN A 51 14.80 7.01 32.59
CA ASN A 51 13.96 6.55 33.70
C ASN A 51 13.83 5.02 33.81
N GLY A 52 14.85 4.27 33.45
CA GLY A 52 14.82 2.80 33.43
C GLY A 52 14.01 2.19 32.27
N LEU A 53 13.60 3.00 31.29
CA LEU A 53 12.94 2.50 30.09
C LEU A 53 13.92 1.78 29.17
N THR A 54 13.38 0.86 28.37
CA THR A 54 14.17 0.12 27.38
C THR A 54 14.32 0.93 26.11
N ALA A 55 15.55 1.07 25.63
CA ALA A 55 15.88 1.63 24.32
C ALA A 55 16.24 0.51 23.33
N LEU A 56 15.54 0.48 22.21
CA LEU A 56 15.70 -0.49 21.14
C LEU A 56 15.87 0.23 19.81
N PRO A 57 16.52 -0.40 18.80
CA PRO A 57 16.36 0.05 17.42
C PRO A 57 14.90 0.08 17.02
N GLY A 58 14.50 1.10 16.28
CA GLY A 58 13.12 1.19 15.79
C GLY A 58 12.78 0.00 14.88
N PHE A 59 11.52 -0.44 14.92
CA PHE A 59 11.05 -1.54 14.09
C PHE A 59 10.97 -1.13 12.62
N ILE A 60 11.22 -2.11 11.75
CA ILE A 60 11.06 -1.96 10.31
C ILE A 60 9.92 -2.87 9.88
N ASP A 61 8.86 -2.30 9.34
CA ASP A 61 7.82 -3.09 8.67
C ASP A 61 8.19 -3.22 7.18
N PRO A 62 8.60 -4.42 6.71
CA PRO A 62 9.06 -4.60 5.34
C PRO A 62 7.91 -4.72 4.32
N HIS A 63 6.65 -4.73 4.73
CA HIS A 63 5.52 -4.96 3.83
C HIS A 63 4.23 -4.30 4.35
N ILE A 64 4.09 -3.01 4.12
CA ILE A 64 2.86 -2.26 4.41
C ILE A 64 2.47 -1.39 3.21
N HIS A 65 1.21 -1.46 2.79
CA HIS A 65 0.67 -0.56 1.77
C HIS A 65 0.31 0.79 2.39
N PHE A 66 1.32 1.62 2.61
CA PHE A 66 1.20 2.84 3.42
C PHE A 66 0.29 3.90 2.78
N LEU A 67 0.51 4.24 1.50
CA LEU A 67 -0.33 5.22 0.81
C LEU A 67 -1.75 4.71 0.61
N LEU A 68 -1.90 3.43 0.29
CA LEU A 68 -3.22 2.80 0.18
C LEU A 68 -3.96 2.82 1.52
N GLY A 69 -3.24 2.57 2.63
CA GLY A 69 -3.77 2.68 3.99
C GLY A 69 -4.21 4.10 4.34
N ALA A 70 -3.41 5.12 3.98
CA ALA A 70 -3.77 6.52 4.18
C ALA A 70 -5.00 6.93 3.34
N PHE A 71 -5.06 6.48 2.09
CA PHE A 71 -6.21 6.68 1.21
C PHE A 71 -7.49 6.05 1.78
N PHE A 72 -7.42 4.80 2.24
CA PHE A 72 -8.58 4.13 2.84
C PHE A 72 -8.99 4.73 4.19
N ASN A 73 -8.05 5.22 4.99
CA ASN A 73 -8.35 5.95 6.22
C ASN A 73 -9.12 7.27 5.97
N GLY A 74 -9.02 7.81 4.77
CA GLY A 74 -9.81 8.96 4.29
C GLY A 74 -11.17 8.58 3.66
N SER A 75 -11.47 7.28 3.51
CA SER A 75 -12.67 6.76 2.85
C SER A 75 -13.76 6.37 3.87
N LEU A 76 -14.97 6.08 3.38
CA LEU A 76 -16.03 5.57 4.24
C LEU A 76 -15.64 4.19 4.80
N ASP A 77 -15.66 4.06 6.11
CA ASP A 77 -15.56 2.75 6.76
C ASP A 77 -16.86 1.96 6.57
N CYS A 78 -16.80 0.96 5.67
CA CYS A 78 -17.92 0.08 5.34
C CYS A 78 -17.86 -1.25 6.09
N THR A 79 -17.05 -1.36 7.13
CA THR A 79 -17.04 -2.58 7.96
C THR A 79 -18.44 -2.87 8.48
N PRO A 80 -18.83 -4.15 8.63
CA PRO A 80 -20.18 -4.52 9.07
C PRO A 80 -20.59 -3.93 10.43
N GLU A 81 -19.63 -3.57 11.27
CA GLU A 81 -19.82 -2.87 12.53
C GLU A 81 -20.34 -1.43 12.34
N LYS A 82 -19.97 -0.78 11.25
CA LYS A 82 -20.37 0.60 10.90
C LYS A 82 -21.51 0.62 9.89
N VAL A 83 -21.48 -0.31 8.95
CA VAL A 83 -22.41 -0.39 7.81
C VAL A 83 -22.95 -1.83 7.72
N PRO A 84 -23.95 -2.19 8.54
CA PRO A 84 -24.40 -3.58 8.69
C PRO A 84 -25.22 -4.12 7.53
N ASP A 85 -25.69 -3.27 6.61
CA ASP A 85 -26.57 -3.63 5.50
C ASP A 85 -26.49 -2.65 4.34
N ILE A 86 -27.09 -3.05 3.20
CA ILE A 86 -27.13 -2.24 1.97
C ILE A 86 -27.87 -0.89 2.17
N SER A 87 -28.88 -0.84 3.00
CA SER A 87 -29.62 0.41 3.27
C SER A 87 -28.76 1.43 3.97
N SER A 88 -28.02 0.98 4.98
CA SER A 88 -27.04 1.80 5.71
C SER A 88 -25.89 2.22 4.77
N LEU A 89 -25.39 1.33 3.92
CA LEU A 89 -24.36 1.65 2.91
C LEU A 89 -24.83 2.78 2.00
N LYS A 90 -26.03 2.66 1.42
CA LYS A 90 -26.61 3.69 0.53
C LYS A 90 -26.77 5.04 1.23
N ARG A 91 -27.22 5.04 2.47
CA ARG A 91 -27.35 6.28 3.27
C ARG A 91 -25.98 6.95 3.48
N CYS A 92 -25.00 6.20 3.96
CA CYS A 92 -23.67 6.75 4.24
C CYS A 92 -22.98 7.26 2.96
N LEU A 93 -23.07 6.52 1.86
CA LEU A 93 -22.52 6.97 0.57
C LEU A 93 -23.20 8.25 0.08
N ARG A 94 -24.53 8.36 0.23
CA ARG A 94 -25.30 9.57 -0.16
C ARG A 94 -24.88 10.78 0.66
N GLU A 95 -24.67 10.62 1.96
CA GLU A 95 -24.21 11.70 2.84
C GLU A 95 -22.83 12.25 2.42
N ILE A 96 -21.94 11.38 1.95
CA ILE A 96 -20.63 11.78 1.42
C ILE A 96 -20.79 12.46 0.07
N ALA A 97 -21.55 11.85 -0.84
CA ALA A 97 -21.79 12.40 -2.19
C ALA A 97 -22.39 13.83 -2.14
N GLN A 98 -23.26 14.12 -1.17
CA GLN A 98 -23.82 15.45 -0.99
C GLN A 98 -22.81 16.53 -0.55
N LYS A 99 -21.71 16.12 0.08
CA LYS A 99 -20.67 17.03 0.57
C LYS A 99 -19.54 17.26 -0.45
N LEU A 100 -19.41 16.36 -1.42
CA LEU A 100 -18.37 16.46 -2.42
C LEU A 100 -18.80 17.27 -3.66
N PRO A 101 -17.88 18.01 -4.29
CA PRO A 101 -18.12 18.55 -5.63
C PRO A 101 -18.47 17.40 -6.59
N LYS A 102 -19.34 17.66 -7.58
CA LYS A 102 -19.70 16.67 -8.60
C LYS A 102 -18.45 16.07 -9.26
N GLU A 103 -18.59 14.88 -9.78
CA GLU A 103 -17.54 14.13 -10.48
C GLU A 103 -16.36 13.68 -9.59
N ARG A 104 -16.39 13.94 -8.29
CA ARG A 104 -15.39 13.40 -7.36
C ARG A 104 -15.74 11.98 -6.95
N TRP A 105 -14.73 11.12 -6.82
CA TRP A 105 -14.92 9.76 -6.37
C TRP A 105 -15.46 9.68 -4.95
N VAL A 106 -16.52 8.92 -4.78
CA VAL A 106 -17.06 8.48 -3.48
C VAL A 106 -16.54 7.08 -3.21
N VAL A 107 -15.72 6.92 -2.18
CA VAL A 107 -15.05 5.66 -1.88
C VAL A 107 -15.44 5.16 -0.49
N GLY A 108 -15.79 3.88 -0.41
CA GLY A 108 -15.92 3.15 0.84
C GLY A 108 -14.98 1.94 0.83
N GLN A 109 -14.56 1.48 2.00
CA GLN A 109 -13.67 0.34 2.14
C GLN A 109 -14.10 -0.59 3.27
N GLY A 110 -13.68 -1.85 3.22
CA GLY A 110 -13.88 -2.80 4.31
C GLY A 110 -15.23 -3.51 4.30
N TYR A 111 -16.04 -3.42 3.22
CA TYR A 111 -17.29 -4.17 3.17
C TYR A 111 -17.02 -5.69 3.11
N ASP A 112 -17.89 -6.46 3.76
CA ASP A 112 -17.87 -7.91 3.76
C ASP A 112 -19.28 -8.46 3.49
N PRO A 113 -19.58 -8.93 2.26
CA PRO A 113 -20.91 -9.38 1.91
C PRO A 113 -21.34 -10.64 2.66
N VAL A 114 -20.40 -11.44 3.15
CA VAL A 114 -20.72 -12.66 3.92
C VAL A 114 -21.36 -12.31 5.27
N ARG A 115 -21.02 -11.13 5.80
CA ARG A 115 -21.55 -10.61 7.07
C ARG A 115 -22.81 -9.78 6.90
N TYR A 116 -23.24 -9.47 5.67
CA TYR A 116 -24.52 -8.83 5.43
C TYR A 116 -25.70 -9.82 5.63
N PRO A 117 -26.88 -9.36 6.03
CA PRO A 117 -28.04 -10.21 6.31
C PRO A 117 -28.46 -11.07 5.12
N ASP A 118 -28.39 -10.52 3.91
CA ASP A 118 -28.75 -11.19 2.66
C ASP A 118 -27.56 -11.92 2.00
N LYS A 119 -26.34 -11.77 2.55
CA LYS A 119 -25.09 -12.35 2.05
C LYS A 119 -24.82 -12.05 0.57
N LYS A 120 -25.22 -10.88 0.10
CA LYS A 120 -25.06 -10.45 -1.28
C LYS A 120 -24.14 -9.25 -1.40
N ASN A 121 -23.43 -9.19 -2.52
CA ASN A 121 -22.71 -7.99 -2.90
C ASN A 121 -23.69 -6.86 -3.21
N PRO A 122 -23.36 -5.61 -2.86
CA PRO A 122 -24.05 -4.45 -3.42
C PRO A 122 -23.97 -4.47 -4.96
N THR A 123 -24.96 -3.91 -5.61
CA THR A 123 -24.99 -3.80 -7.07
C THR A 123 -24.55 -2.41 -7.51
N ARG A 124 -24.02 -2.28 -8.74
CA ARG A 124 -23.69 -0.97 -9.30
C ARG A 124 -24.87 0.01 -9.28
N TYR A 125 -26.10 -0.50 -9.50
CA TYR A 125 -27.31 0.33 -9.51
C TYR A 125 -27.66 0.87 -8.12
N GLN A 126 -27.35 0.15 -7.05
CA GLN A 126 -27.51 0.64 -5.69
C GLN A 126 -26.51 1.77 -5.37
N LEU A 127 -25.30 1.71 -5.95
CA LEU A 127 -24.31 2.77 -5.88
C LEU A 127 -24.71 3.97 -6.76
N ASP A 128 -25.28 3.74 -7.96
CA ASP A 128 -25.84 4.80 -8.82
C ASP A 128 -26.90 5.63 -8.08
N ASP A 129 -27.82 4.94 -7.40
CA ASP A 129 -28.89 5.58 -6.63
C ASP A 129 -28.34 6.33 -5.39
N ALA A 130 -27.29 5.82 -4.77
CA ALA A 130 -26.66 6.47 -3.63
C ALA A 130 -25.83 7.71 -3.99
N CYS A 131 -25.14 7.66 -5.16
CA CYS A 131 -24.14 8.65 -5.56
C CYS A 131 -24.45 9.26 -6.94
N PRO A 132 -25.62 9.91 -7.16
CA PRO A 132 -25.95 10.46 -8.46
C PRO A 132 -24.98 11.57 -8.87
N GLY A 133 -24.37 11.44 -10.07
CA GLY A 133 -23.36 12.36 -10.61
C GLY A 133 -21.98 12.25 -10.02
N HIS A 134 -21.71 11.15 -9.33
CA HIS A 134 -20.38 10.82 -8.80
C HIS A 134 -19.94 9.43 -9.25
N PRO A 135 -18.70 9.22 -9.64
CA PRO A 135 -18.12 7.88 -9.63
C PRO A 135 -18.06 7.36 -8.19
N ALA A 136 -18.49 6.13 -7.99
CA ALA A 136 -18.53 5.52 -6.67
C ALA A 136 -17.91 4.13 -6.68
N MET A 137 -17.17 3.81 -5.63
CA MET A 137 -16.51 2.53 -5.44
C MET A 137 -16.59 2.11 -3.98
N ILE A 138 -16.87 0.84 -3.74
CA ILE A 138 -16.65 0.20 -2.45
C ILE A 138 -15.64 -0.93 -2.59
N VAL A 139 -14.70 -0.97 -1.68
CA VAL A 139 -13.59 -1.93 -1.68
C VAL A 139 -13.87 -3.02 -0.65
N HIS A 140 -13.80 -4.25 -1.09
CA HIS A 140 -13.92 -5.41 -0.22
C HIS A 140 -12.78 -5.41 0.82
N TYR A 141 -13.03 -5.95 2.02
CA TYR A 141 -12.04 -5.97 3.10
C TYR A 141 -10.70 -6.63 2.72
N SER A 142 -10.70 -7.51 1.73
CA SER A 142 -9.47 -8.15 1.22
C SER A 142 -8.64 -7.26 0.29
N CYS A 143 -9.17 -6.12 -0.16
CA CYS A 143 -8.60 -5.23 -1.18
C CYS A 143 -8.40 -5.84 -2.58
N HIS A 144 -8.90 -7.07 -2.83
CA HIS A 144 -8.79 -7.76 -4.11
C HIS A 144 -10.05 -7.67 -4.99
N GLU A 145 -11.08 -7.00 -4.48
CA GLU A 145 -12.37 -6.87 -5.15
C GLU A 145 -12.97 -5.50 -4.87
N VAL A 146 -13.60 -4.92 -5.87
CA VAL A 146 -14.36 -3.67 -5.74
C VAL A 146 -15.71 -3.79 -6.43
N ILE A 147 -16.68 -3.03 -5.96
CA ILE A 147 -17.92 -2.75 -6.69
C ILE A 147 -17.89 -1.29 -7.13
N VAL A 148 -18.04 -1.05 -8.41
CA VAL A 148 -18.00 0.28 -9.03
C VAL A 148 -19.38 0.59 -9.62
N ASN A 149 -19.82 1.83 -9.53
CA ASN A 149 -21.08 2.26 -10.13
C ASN A 149 -20.94 2.51 -11.65
N SER A 150 -22.05 2.88 -12.32
CA SER A 150 -22.06 3.06 -13.78
C SER A 150 -21.12 4.16 -14.23
N ILE A 151 -21.08 5.31 -13.54
CA ILE A 151 -20.16 6.42 -13.87
C ILE A 151 -18.70 5.98 -13.71
N GLY A 152 -18.39 5.23 -12.65
CA GLY A 152 -17.05 4.68 -12.45
C GLY A 152 -16.64 3.70 -13.55
N LEU A 153 -17.54 2.80 -14.00
CA LEU A 153 -17.28 1.92 -15.13
C LEU A 153 -17.00 2.69 -16.44
N ASP A 154 -17.76 3.74 -16.69
CA ASP A 154 -17.57 4.61 -17.87
C ASP A 154 -16.19 5.29 -17.83
N LEU A 155 -15.78 5.83 -16.68
CA LEU A 155 -14.44 6.42 -16.49
C LEU A 155 -13.30 5.40 -16.67
N LEU A 156 -13.55 4.14 -16.33
CA LEU A 156 -12.58 3.04 -16.52
C LEU A 156 -12.56 2.54 -17.97
N GLY A 157 -13.49 2.98 -18.83
CA GLY A 157 -13.65 2.48 -20.19
C GLY A 157 -14.15 1.04 -20.23
N ILE A 158 -14.92 0.61 -19.21
CA ILE A 158 -15.42 -0.76 -19.09
C ILE A 158 -16.87 -0.83 -19.59
N ASP A 159 -17.06 -1.56 -20.68
CA ASP A 159 -18.36 -1.81 -21.29
C ASP A 159 -18.58 -3.31 -21.57
N ARG A 160 -19.67 -3.62 -22.30
CA ARG A 160 -19.98 -5.00 -22.69
C ARG A 160 -18.91 -5.64 -23.60
N ASN A 161 -18.20 -4.82 -24.38
CA ASN A 161 -17.21 -5.27 -25.35
C ASN A 161 -15.81 -5.40 -24.73
N THR A 162 -15.60 -4.83 -23.54
CA THR A 162 -14.31 -4.91 -22.85
C THR A 162 -13.94 -6.38 -22.62
N PRO A 163 -12.78 -6.84 -23.13
CA PRO A 163 -12.34 -8.21 -22.95
C PRO A 163 -12.02 -8.50 -21.48
N GLN A 164 -12.06 -9.77 -21.10
CA GLN A 164 -11.56 -10.20 -19.79
C GLN A 164 -10.06 -9.97 -19.68
N LEU A 165 -9.62 -9.62 -18.49
CA LEU A 165 -8.22 -9.40 -18.20
C LEU A 165 -7.49 -10.72 -17.95
N ARG A 166 -6.16 -10.74 -18.14
CA ARG A 166 -5.36 -11.95 -17.97
C ARG A 166 -5.30 -12.45 -16.53
N ALA A 167 -5.27 -11.53 -15.58
CA ALA A 167 -5.11 -11.81 -14.15
C ALA A 167 -6.17 -11.09 -13.31
N GLY A 168 -7.34 -10.85 -13.89
CA GLY A 168 -8.47 -10.22 -13.23
C GLY A 168 -9.77 -10.56 -13.92
N GLU A 169 -10.88 -10.21 -13.28
CA GLU A 169 -12.20 -10.47 -13.81
C GLU A 169 -13.04 -9.19 -13.80
N ILE A 170 -13.69 -8.93 -14.93
CA ILE A 170 -14.80 -8.00 -15.05
C ILE A 170 -16.07 -8.86 -15.04
N GLU A 171 -16.76 -8.90 -13.90
CA GLU A 171 -17.98 -9.67 -13.80
C GLU A 171 -19.06 -9.09 -14.72
N LYS A 172 -19.67 -9.96 -15.53
CA LYS A 172 -20.74 -9.61 -16.48
C LYS A 172 -21.97 -10.45 -16.23
N ASP A 173 -23.14 -9.87 -16.44
CA ASP A 173 -24.41 -10.59 -16.40
C ASP A 173 -24.58 -11.53 -17.62
N ARG A 174 -25.70 -12.25 -17.66
CA ARG A 174 -26.01 -13.18 -18.78
C ARG A 174 -26.14 -12.48 -20.13
N LYS A 175 -26.31 -11.17 -20.18
CA LYS A 175 -26.37 -10.34 -21.39
C LYS A 175 -25.02 -9.74 -21.76
N GLY A 176 -23.97 -10.05 -21.03
CA GLY A 176 -22.63 -9.50 -21.21
C GLY A 176 -22.45 -8.09 -20.65
N ILE A 177 -23.37 -7.59 -19.84
CA ILE A 177 -23.30 -6.24 -19.26
C ILE A 177 -22.49 -6.30 -17.95
N PRO A 178 -21.46 -5.45 -17.76
CA PRO A 178 -20.69 -5.40 -16.53
C PRO A 178 -21.58 -5.15 -15.31
N THR A 179 -21.44 -5.96 -14.26
CA THR A 179 -22.24 -5.83 -13.02
C THR A 179 -21.72 -4.71 -12.11
N GLY A 180 -20.53 -4.22 -12.35
CA GLY A 180 -19.78 -3.30 -11.50
C GLY A 180 -18.76 -4.02 -10.62
N ARG A 181 -18.83 -5.34 -10.48
CA ARG A 181 -17.85 -6.09 -9.70
C ARG A 181 -16.58 -6.33 -10.52
N LEU A 182 -15.46 -5.89 -9.98
CA LEU A 182 -14.13 -6.00 -10.56
C LEU A 182 -13.22 -6.73 -9.56
N ILE A 183 -12.46 -7.71 -10.06
CA ILE A 183 -11.66 -8.59 -9.21
C ILE A 183 -10.21 -8.55 -9.68
N GLU A 184 -9.27 -8.61 -8.73
CA GLU A 184 -7.82 -8.63 -8.93
C GLU A 184 -7.34 -7.44 -9.78
N THR A 185 -6.66 -7.67 -10.91
CA THR A 185 -6.10 -6.58 -11.72
C THR A 185 -7.14 -5.59 -12.23
N ALA A 186 -8.40 -6.01 -12.36
CA ALA A 186 -9.50 -5.10 -12.68
C ALA A 186 -9.81 -4.15 -11.53
N SER A 187 -9.76 -4.61 -10.29
CA SER A 187 -9.96 -3.76 -9.11
C SER A 187 -8.84 -2.73 -8.93
N GLY A 188 -7.60 -3.11 -9.23
CA GLY A 188 -6.43 -2.24 -9.15
C GLY A 188 -6.58 -0.97 -10.01
N GLY A 189 -7.15 -1.11 -11.22
CA GLY A 189 -7.43 0.05 -12.08
C GLY A 189 -8.42 1.04 -11.48
N ALA A 190 -9.49 0.55 -10.86
CA ALA A 190 -10.49 1.40 -10.19
C ALA A 190 -9.89 2.12 -8.97
N ILE A 191 -9.14 1.39 -8.15
CA ILE A 191 -8.44 1.96 -6.99
C ILE A 191 -7.46 3.05 -7.42
N SER A 192 -6.66 2.80 -8.46
CA SER A 192 -5.69 3.78 -8.97
C SER A 192 -6.35 5.06 -9.48
N MET A 193 -7.49 4.95 -10.17
CA MET A 193 -8.25 6.12 -10.64
C MET A 193 -8.82 6.94 -9.47
N ALA A 194 -9.32 6.27 -8.44
CA ALA A 194 -9.80 6.95 -7.25
C ALA A 194 -8.66 7.64 -6.47
N ILE A 195 -7.50 6.98 -6.32
CA ILE A 195 -6.31 7.59 -5.71
C ILE A 195 -5.87 8.82 -6.50
N LEU A 196 -5.84 8.74 -7.83
CA LEU A 196 -5.49 9.87 -8.69
C LEU A 196 -6.43 11.06 -8.47
N ASP A 197 -7.74 10.82 -8.40
CA ASP A 197 -8.73 11.87 -8.11
C ASP A 197 -8.48 12.52 -6.74
N PHE A 198 -8.20 11.73 -5.71
CA PHE A 198 -7.88 12.23 -4.37
C PHE A 198 -6.60 13.07 -4.36
N ILE A 199 -5.52 12.56 -4.95
CA ILE A 199 -4.24 13.27 -5.01
C ILE A 199 -4.39 14.59 -5.78
N THR A 200 -5.18 14.60 -6.86
CA THR A 200 -5.33 15.77 -7.72
C THR A 200 -6.24 16.84 -7.10
N HIS A 201 -7.30 16.45 -6.40
CA HIS A 201 -8.36 17.38 -6.00
C HIS A 201 -8.54 17.49 -4.48
N ARG A 202 -7.98 16.57 -3.70
CA ARG A 202 -8.13 16.48 -2.25
C ARG A 202 -6.78 16.28 -1.52
N GLU A 203 -5.71 16.79 -2.10
CA GLU A 203 -4.34 16.58 -1.65
C GLU A 203 -4.15 16.90 -0.16
N LYS A 204 -4.71 18.01 0.34
CA LYS A 204 -4.59 18.39 1.76
C LYS A 204 -5.22 17.36 2.70
N GLU A 205 -6.30 16.71 2.26
CA GLU A 205 -6.95 15.66 3.05
C GLU A 205 -6.08 14.42 3.11
N ILE A 206 -5.50 14.02 1.98
CA ILE A 206 -4.55 12.90 1.93
C ILE A 206 -3.32 13.18 2.81
N PHE A 207 -2.76 14.38 2.77
CA PHE A 207 -1.63 14.75 3.63
C PHE A 207 -1.97 14.62 5.11
N ALA A 208 -3.16 15.04 5.52
CA ALA A 208 -3.61 14.85 6.90
C ALA A 208 -3.68 13.36 7.26
N LYS A 209 -4.21 12.51 6.37
CA LYS A 209 -4.30 11.06 6.60
C LYS A 209 -2.94 10.37 6.60
N VAL A 210 -2.02 10.79 5.75
CA VAL A 210 -0.63 10.32 5.77
C VAL A 210 0.01 10.59 7.13
N LYS A 211 -0.16 11.80 7.69
CA LYS A 211 0.34 12.14 9.03
C LYS A 211 -0.31 11.31 10.14
N GLU A 212 -1.62 11.06 10.06
CA GLU A 212 -2.31 10.21 11.03
C GLU A 212 -1.73 8.79 11.04
N VAL A 213 -1.54 8.19 9.83
CA VAL A 213 -0.97 6.83 9.70
C VAL A 213 0.49 6.82 10.14
N GLU A 214 1.29 7.82 9.78
CA GLU A 214 2.68 7.96 10.23
C GLU A 214 2.77 8.03 11.77
N HIS A 215 1.93 8.86 12.40
CA HIS A 215 1.85 8.94 13.86
C HIS A 215 1.49 7.59 14.50
N LEU A 216 0.55 6.86 13.91
CA LEU A 216 0.21 5.52 14.37
C LEU A 216 1.42 4.59 14.30
N LEU A 217 2.15 4.58 13.18
CA LEU A 217 3.35 3.74 13.02
C LEU A 217 4.42 4.09 14.06
N PHE A 218 4.71 5.36 14.27
CA PHE A 218 5.66 5.80 15.30
C PHE A 218 5.21 5.40 16.71
N SER A 219 3.91 5.48 17.02
CA SER A 219 3.38 5.06 18.31
C SER A 219 3.55 3.56 18.58
N LEU A 220 3.67 2.75 17.52
CA LEU A 220 3.96 1.31 17.55
C LEU A 220 5.46 1.01 17.49
N GLY A 221 6.33 2.02 17.46
CA GLY A 221 7.78 1.87 17.37
C GLY A 221 8.28 1.56 15.96
N ILE A 222 7.44 1.63 14.93
CA ILE A 222 7.83 1.41 13.54
C ILE A 222 8.43 2.71 13.01
N THR A 223 9.70 2.66 12.63
CA THR A 223 10.49 3.84 12.20
C THR A 223 10.94 3.79 10.74
N ARG A 224 10.69 2.69 10.05
CA ARG A 224 10.94 2.52 8.62
C ARG A 224 9.92 1.55 8.05
N ILE A 225 9.54 1.74 6.79
CA ILE A 225 8.58 0.86 6.11
C ILE A 225 9.03 0.47 4.71
N GLY A 226 8.56 -0.69 4.25
CA GLY A 226 8.59 -1.12 2.86
C GLY A 226 7.20 -1.08 2.27
N ASP A 227 6.96 -0.26 1.24
CA ASP A 227 5.67 -0.17 0.55
C ASP A 227 5.74 -0.90 -0.79
N PRO A 228 5.10 -2.08 -0.92
CA PRO A 228 5.14 -2.86 -2.14
C PRO A 228 4.10 -2.40 -3.16
N ALA A 229 4.41 -2.63 -4.43
CA ALA A 229 3.56 -2.31 -5.59
C ALA A 229 3.33 -0.80 -5.80
N VAL A 230 4.31 0.02 -5.46
CA VAL A 230 4.26 1.47 -5.68
C VAL A 230 4.28 1.77 -7.18
N SER A 231 3.25 2.48 -7.63
CA SER A 231 3.14 3.00 -9.00
C SER A 231 4.00 4.25 -9.19
N THR A 232 4.21 4.64 -10.44
CA THR A 232 4.91 5.91 -10.78
C THR A 232 4.24 7.13 -10.14
N LEU A 233 2.90 7.14 -10.10
CA LEU A 233 2.13 8.21 -9.49
C LEU A 233 2.37 8.28 -7.98
N GLU A 234 2.26 7.15 -7.30
CA GLU A 234 2.49 7.07 -5.85
C GLU A 234 3.93 7.44 -5.49
N ARG A 235 4.90 7.01 -6.31
CA ARG A 235 6.29 7.43 -6.13
C ARG A 235 6.44 8.95 -6.22
N ALA A 236 5.92 9.58 -7.27
CA ALA A 236 5.97 11.03 -7.41
C ALA A 236 5.30 11.76 -6.24
N PHE A 237 4.27 11.13 -5.65
CA PHE A 237 3.59 11.65 -4.48
C PHE A 237 4.45 11.52 -3.21
N TYR A 238 5.15 10.39 -3.01
CA TYR A 238 6.16 10.24 -1.96
C TYR A 238 7.25 11.31 -2.06
N GLU A 239 7.79 11.51 -3.26
CA GLU A 239 8.79 12.53 -3.54
C GLU A 239 8.33 13.92 -3.15
N LYS A 240 7.09 14.25 -3.50
CA LYS A 240 6.48 15.52 -3.11
C LYS A 240 6.37 15.65 -1.61
N MET A 241 5.87 14.62 -0.91
CA MET A 241 5.70 14.65 0.54
C MET A 241 7.02 14.84 1.30
N TYR A 242 8.12 14.21 0.85
CA TYR A 242 9.44 14.44 1.43
C TYR A 242 9.97 15.84 1.16
N ARG A 243 9.83 16.33 -0.07
CA ARG A 243 10.28 17.67 -0.46
C ARG A 243 9.54 18.78 0.32
N GLU A 244 8.27 18.57 0.62
CA GLU A 244 7.42 19.49 1.37
C GLU A 244 7.46 19.25 2.89
N ASP A 245 8.31 18.34 3.35
CA ASP A 245 8.49 18.00 4.78
C ASP A 245 7.20 17.46 5.45
N ILE A 246 6.36 16.82 4.68
CA ILE A 246 5.07 16.23 5.14
C ILE A 246 5.28 14.86 5.75
N LEU A 247 6.10 14.02 5.10
CA LEU A 247 6.42 12.65 5.50
C LEU A 247 7.82 12.59 6.09
N LYS A 248 7.96 11.95 7.24
CA LYS A 248 9.22 11.78 7.96
C LYS A 248 9.71 10.34 7.99
N ILE A 249 8.78 9.37 8.03
CA ILE A 249 9.15 7.95 8.07
C ILE A 249 9.85 7.55 6.76
N PRO A 250 11.06 6.96 6.83
CA PRO A 250 11.73 6.46 5.65
C PRO A 250 10.94 5.34 4.98
N VAL A 251 10.68 5.48 3.69
CA VAL A 251 9.98 4.48 2.86
C VAL A 251 10.93 3.83 1.89
N VAL A 252 10.94 2.50 1.85
CA VAL A 252 11.51 1.73 0.75
C VAL A 252 10.38 1.39 -0.21
N ALA A 253 10.33 2.06 -1.35
CA ALA A 253 9.30 1.84 -2.35
C ALA A 253 9.68 0.63 -3.23
N TYR A 254 8.81 -0.40 -3.28
CA TYR A 254 8.97 -1.54 -4.19
C TYR A 254 8.12 -1.30 -5.42
N PRO A 255 8.74 -0.98 -6.58
CA PRO A 255 7.97 -0.71 -7.79
C PRO A 255 7.07 -1.90 -8.17
N ALA A 256 5.85 -1.60 -8.62
CA ALA A 256 5.01 -2.60 -9.25
C ALA A 256 5.65 -3.09 -10.56
N SER A 257 5.63 -4.40 -10.81
CA SER A 257 6.05 -4.93 -12.11
C SER A 257 5.09 -4.47 -13.20
N ASP A 258 5.63 -3.96 -14.32
CA ASP A 258 4.81 -3.60 -15.47
C ASP A 258 3.97 -4.79 -15.95
N GLY A 259 2.67 -4.63 -16.01
CA GLY A 259 1.78 -5.48 -16.77
C GLY A 259 0.77 -6.33 -16.01
N ASN A 260 0.79 -6.42 -14.67
CA ASN A 260 -0.15 -7.28 -13.95
C ASN A 260 -1.24 -6.54 -13.14
N MET A 261 -0.99 -5.35 -12.62
CA MET A 261 -2.01 -4.61 -11.84
C MET A 261 -2.83 -3.60 -12.66
N TYR A 262 -2.44 -3.29 -13.89
CA TYR A 262 -2.95 -2.13 -14.60
C TYR A 262 -3.26 -2.42 -16.07
N ASP A 263 -3.89 -3.55 -16.33
CA ASP A 263 -4.28 -3.95 -17.70
C ASP A 263 -5.41 -3.10 -18.30
N LEU A 264 -6.04 -2.24 -17.50
CA LEU A 264 -7.05 -1.31 -18.02
C LEU A 264 -6.39 -0.17 -18.82
N PRO A 265 -6.95 0.23 -19.97
CA PRO A 265 -6.40 1.28 -20.83
C PRO A 265 -6.16 2.61 -20.11
N CYS A 266 -7.05 2.99 -19.18
CA CYS A 266 -6.93 4.21 -18.38
C CYS A 266 -5.73 4.18 -17.43
N ALA A 267 -5.39 3.02 -16.89
CA ALA A 267 -4.24 2.85 -16.01
C ALA A 267 -2.90 2.88 -16.77
N LYS A 268 -2.86 2.34 -18.00
CA LYS A 268 -1.67 2.37 -18.87
C LYS A 268 -1.25 3.78 -19.29
N ALA A 269 -2.20 4.71 -19.43
CA ALA A 269 -1.91 6.08 -19.84
C ALA A 269 -1.17 6.91 -18.76
N GLY A 270 -1.35 6.57 -17.46
CA GLY A 270 -0.68 7.23 -16.32
C GLY A 270 0.69 6.67 -15.97
N MET A 271 1.05 5.51 -16.51
CA MET A 271 2.27 4.79 -16.14
C MET A 271 3.41 5.02 -17.14
N LYS A 272 4.05 6.16 -17.06
CA LYS A 272 5.40 6.31 -17.59
C LYS A 272 6.38 5.61 -16.65
N ARG A 273 7.31 4.85 -17.24
CA ARG A 273 8.37 4.12 -16.57
C ARG A 273 9.16 5.04 -15.62
N ILE A 274 9.35 4.62 -14.39
CA ILE A 274 10.21 5.30 -13.42
C ILE A 274 11.65 5.20 -13.96
N LYS A 275 12.31 6.34 -14.18
CA LYS A 275 13.77 6.40 -14.29
C LYS A 275 14.31 6.44 -12.87
N ASP A 276 15.32 5.64 -12.58
CA ASP A 276 16.04 5.72 -11.32
C ASP A 276 16.62 7.13 -11.18
N ASP A 277 16.16 7.82 -10.14
CA ASP A 277 16.70 9.09 -9.70
C ASP A 277 17.19 8.88 -8.27
N ASP A 278 18.48 9.06 -8.04
CA ASP A 278 19.15 8.80 -6.75
C ASP A 278 18.72 9.77 -5.63
N SER A 279 17.85 10.74 -5.90
CA SER A 279 17.43 11.78 -4.94
C SER A 279 16.28 11.38 -4.02
N LEU A 280 15.81 10.11 -4.04
CA LEU A 280 14.55 9.72 -3.44
C LEU A 280 14.63 8.53 -2.51
N PRO A 281 13.58 8.29 -1.68
CA PRO A 281 13.56 7.16 -0.77
C PRO A 281 13.90 5.87 -1.52
N MET A 282 14.73 5.06 -0.90
CA MET A 282 15.35 3.88 -1.50
C MET A 282 14.39 3.09 -2.36
N THR A 283 14.74 2.89 -3.62
CA THR A 283 14.02 1.95 -4.48
C THR A 283 14.34 0.54 -4.02
N GLY A 284 13.31 -0.20 -3.62
CA GLY A 284 13.41 -1.59 -3.21
C GLY A 284 13.35 -2.55 -4.40
N PRO A 285 13.30 -3.86 -4.14
CA PRO A 285 13.09 -4.87 -5.15
C PRO A 285 11.71 -4.70 -5.81
N VAL A 286 11.58 -5.17 -7.06
CA VAL A 286 10.31 -5.10 -7.79
C VAL A 286 9.30 -6.09 -7.23
N LYS A 287 8.06 -5.65 -6.97
CA LYS A 287 6.95 -6.52 -6.56
C LYS A 287 6.34 -7.21 -7.78
N PHE A 288 6.22 -8.52 -7.70
CA PHE A 288 5.53 -9.37 -8.67
C PHE A 288 4.34 -10.07 -8.03
N PHE A 289 3.27 -10.23 -8.80
CA PHE A 289 2.13 -11.05 -8.43
C PHE A 289 2.17 -12.33 -9.27
N LEU A 290 2.26 -13.49 -8.61
CA LEU A 290 2.32 -14.79 -9.29
C LEU A 290 0.94 -15.39 -9.52
N ASP A 291 -0.01 -15.14 -8.61
CA ASP A 291 -1.40 -15.55 -8.69
C ASP A 291 -2.30 -14.56 -7.94
N GLY A 292 -3.60 -14.80 -7.93
CA GLY A 292 -4.59 -14.00 -7.20
C GLY A 292 -4.76 -14.43 -5.75
N ALA A 293 -5.60 -13.72 -5.02
CA ALA A 293 -5.97 -14.10 -3.66
C ALA A 293 -6.82 -15.38 -3.65
N ASP A 294 -6.60 -16.24 -2.66
CA ASP A 294 -7.33 -17.50 -2.51
C ASP A 294 -8.86 -17.34 -2.57
N ARG A 295 -9.37 -16.27 -2.01
CA ARG A 295 -10.82 -15.97 -1.98
C ARG A 295 -11.38 -15.46 -3.29
N ALA A 296 -10.54 -14.87 -4.16
CA ALA A 296 -10.95 -14.44 -5.49
C ALA A 296 -11.02 -15.61 -6.48
N ALA A 297 -10.55 -16.80 -6.09
CA ALA A 297 -10.48 -18.01 -6.92
C ALA A 297 -9.73 -17.85 -8.25
N LEU A 298 -9.03 -16.74 -8.45
CA LEU A 298 -8.19 -16.49 -9.61
C LEU A 298 -6.81 -17.07 -9.37
N ARG A 299 -6.68 -18.38 -9.57
CA ARG A 299 -5.41 -19.09 -9.48
C ARG A 299 -4.86 -19.35 -10.87
N LEU A 300 -3.63 -18.91 -11.09
CA LEU A 300 -2.91 -19.33 -12.28
C LEU A 300 -2.63 -20.85 -12.18
N ASN A 301 -2.86 -21.58 -13.24
CA ASN A 301 -2.34 -22.94 -13.31
C ASN A 301 -0.79 -22.87 -13.43
N ILE A 302 -0.11 -23.99 -13.18
CA ILE A 302 1.37 -24.05 -13.15
C ILE A 302 2.00 -23.50 -14.45
N LEU A 303 1.39 -23.79 -15.61
CA LEU A 303 1.89 -23.31 -16.90
C LEU A 303 1.68 -21.82 -17.09
N GLN A 304 0.54 -21.28 -16.63
CA GLN A 304 0.26 -19.86 -16.68
C GLN A 304 1.18 -19.09 -15.72
N GLY A 305 1.39 -19.60 -14.49
CA GLY A 305 2.30 -19.03 -13.52
C GLY A 305 3.74 -19.02 -14.03
N LEU A 306 4.20 -20.13 -14.61
CA LEU A 306 5.55 -20.22 -15.19
C LEU A 306 5.71 -19.29 -16.41
N SER A 307 4.68 -19.21 -17.28
CA SER A 307 4.70 -18.29 -18.43
C SER A 307 4.71 -16.82 -17.99
N ALA A 308 3.92 -16.46 -16.99
CA ALA A 308 3.90 -15.12 -16.42
C ALA A 308 5.27 -14.77 -15.80
N PHE A 309 5.85 -15.69 -15.02
CA PHE A 309 7.16 -15.55 -14.41
C PHE A 309 8.29 -15.37 -15.45
N ILE A 310 8.34 -16.23 -16.47
CA ILE A 310 9.35 -16.15 -17.55
C ILE A 310 9.21 -14.81 -18.30
N LYS A 311 7.98 -14.39 -18.63
CA LYS A 311 7.73 -13.14 -19.35
C LYS A 311 8.10 -11.91 -18.52
N THR A 312 7.87 -11.96 -17.22
CA THR A 312 8.23 -10.90 -16.28
C THR A 312 9.75 -10.81 -16.14
N ILE A 313 10.43 -11.94 -15.95
CA ILE A 313 11.90 -11.98 -15.92
C ILE A 313 12.49 -11.49 -17.25
N SER A 314 11.96 -11.93 -18.39
CA SER A 314 12.39 -11.45 -19.71
C SER A 314 12.25 -9.94 -19.86
N ASN A 315 11.16 -9.37 -19.38
CA ASN A 315 10.93 -7.92 -19.40
C ASN A 315 11.92 -7.17 -18.48
N VAL A 316 12.24 -7.72 -17.31
CA VAL A 316 13.23 -7.16 -16.39
C VAL A 316 14.63 -7.18 -17.02
N PHE A 317 15.04 -8.32 -17.61
CA PHE A 317 16.37 -8.46 -18.22
C PHE A 317 16.55 -7.76 -19.58
N SER A 318 15.47 -7.50 -20.31
CA SER A 318 15.52 -6.73 -21.57
C SER A 318 15.78 -5.24 -21.38
N GLN A 319 15.78 -4.77 -20.13
CA GLN A 319 16.00 -3.37 -19.78
C GLN A 319 17.49 -3.13 -19.51
N LYS A 320 18.15 -2.38 -20.39
CA LYS A 320 19.60 -2.06 -20.39
C LYS A 320 20.13 -1.30 -19.14
N SER A 321 19.36 -1.13 -18.08
CA SER A 321 19.72 -0.34 -16.90
C SER A 321 19.51 -1.04 -15.55
N PHE A 322 19.49 -2.37 -15.51
CA PHE A 322 19.39 -3.09 -14.24
C PHE A 322 20.76 -3.58 -13.78
N ASN A 323 21.22 -3.11 -12.61
CA ASN A 323 22.24 -3.82 -11.84
C ASN A 323 21.70 -5.21 -11.49
N PRO A 324 22.50 -6.27 -11.60
CA PRO A 324 22.00 -7.62 -11.39
C PRO A 324 21.49 -7.78 -9.95
N ILE A 325 20.19 -8.01 -9.83
CA ILE A 325 19.57 -8.46 -8.57
C ILE A 325 20.22 -9.80 -8.22
N ARG A 326 20.92 -9.88 -7.09
CA ARG A 326 21.39 -11.15 -6.55
C ARG A 326 20.16 -11.97 -6.14
N ILE A 327 19.70 -12.84 -7.03
CA ILE A 327 18.76 -13.90 -6.70
C ILE A 327 19.52 -14.91 -5.83
N MET A 328 19.39 -14.82 -4.51
CA MET A 328 19.87 -15.88 -3.64
C MET A 328 18.86 -17.03 -3.65
N MET A 329 19.06 -17.97 -4.57
CA MET A 329 18.42 -19.29 -4.43
C MET A 329 19.13 -20.04 -3.29
N ARG A 330 18.54 -20.09 -2.11
CA ARG A 330 18.88 -21.11 -1.13
C ARG A 330 18.01 -22.33 -1.40
N SER A 331 18.62 -23.35 -1.94
CA SER A 331 18.05 -24.70 -1.99
C SER A 331 17.98 -25.25 -0.57
N PRO A 332 16.81 -25.58 -0.01
CA PRO A 332 16.74 -26.41 1.18
C PRO A 332 16.92 -27.86 0.73
N THR A 333 18.02 -28.47 1.12
CA THR A 333 18.17 -29.92 1.11
C THR A 333 17.07 -30.56 1.95
N ARG A 334 16.20 -31.28 1.27
CA ARG A 334 15.08 -32.15 1.68
C ARG A 334 13.70 -31.51 1.64
N LEU A 335 12.88 -32.10 0.75
CA LEU A 335 11.45 -31.97 0.56
C LEU A 335 10.93 -30.72 -0.17
N GLY A 336 10.89 -30.77 -1.47
CA GLY A 336 9.76 -30.52 -2.38
C GLY A 336 8.98 -29.22 -2.28
N ARG A 337 9.43 -28.17 -1.58
CA ARG A 337 8.80 -26.83 -1.62
C ARG A 337 9.85 -25.80 -1.98
N VAL A 338 9.72 -25.23 -3.16
CA VAL A 338 10.49 -24.05 -3.56
C VAL A 338 9.82 -22.86 -2.87
N ASN A 339 10.36 -22.42 -1.74
CA ASN A 339 10.00 -21.13 -1.18
C ASN A 339 10.85 -20.07 -1.88
N LEU A 340 10.27 -19.36 -2.83
CA LEU A 340 10.90 -18.21 -3.47
C LEU A 340 10.68 -17.00 -2.53
N TYR A 341 11.69 -16.65 -1.74
CA TYR A 341 11.74 -15.36 -1.06
C TYR A 341 12.33 -14.34 -2.02
N ILE A 342 11.50 -13.44 -2.52
CA ILE A 342 11.95 -12.24 -3.22
C ILE A 342 12.03 -11.16 -2.14
N LEU A 343 13.25 -10.89 -1.70
CA LEU A 343 13.60 -9.73 -0.88
C LEU A 343 13.90 -8.55 -1.79
#